data_413045f258146c35b53a7074d3b5df63
#
_entry.id   413045f258146c35b53a7074d3b5df63
#
_cell.length_a   1.000
_cell.length_b   1.000
_cell.length_c   1.000
_cell.angle_alpha   90.00
_cell.angle_beta   90.00
_cell.angle_gamma   90.00
#
_symmetry.space_group_name_H-M   'P 1'
#
loop_
_entity.id
_entity.type
_entity.pdbx_description
1 polymer ?
#
loop_
_entity_poly.entity_id
_entity_poly.type
_entity_poly.pdbx_seq_one_letter_code
_entity_poly.pdbx_strand_id
1 'polypeptide(L)'
;MKRSEIAEVIQEVGIIPAIRVSSADDAHYAAEAVAGGGIPIVEITMTVPGAMEVIAHLVKHHPKMIVGAGTVLDLETARKCADCGAHFLTAPGLDCEIIAFAAKHDIVALPGALTPTEVVTAWRAGADFVKLFPCAQVGGDAYVRALNRSFPQIPLVAAGGVTQQNAEAFILAGAIAIGVGTQLVPTESIEKRQAKRIHELALRFSKFVKEARLRMPPRKQVSAAASHISAVKCEKPEAIRH
;
A
#
# COMPACT_ATOMS: atom_id res chain seq x y z
N MET A 1 14.70 -9.15 4.18
CA MET A 1 14.29 -8.10 5.14
C MET A 1 13.18 -8.66 6.01
N LYS A 2 13.12 -8.29 7.29
CA LYS A 2 12.03 -8.66 8.20
C LYS A 2 10.79 -7.79 7.94
N ARG A 3 9.61 -8.29 8.29
CA ARG A 3 8.33 -7.54 8.17
C ARG A 3 8.41 -6.15 8.81
N SER A 4 9.01 -6.04 10.00
CA SER A 4 9.16 -4.75 10.68
C SER A 4 10.03 -3.76 9.92
N GLU A 5 11.14 -4.22 9.33
CA GLU A 5 12.03 -3.37 8.52
C GLU A 5 11.34 -2.87 7.25
N ILE A 6 10.54 -3.74 6.60
CA ILE A 6 9.75 -3.37 5.42
C ILE A 6 8.70 -2.32 5.80
N ALA A 7 8.00 -2.52 6.92
CA ALA A 7 7.00 -1.57 7.42
C ALA A 7 7.63 -0.20 7.75
N GLU A 8 8.81 -0.19 8.36
CA GLU A 8 9.57 1.05 8.63
C GLU A 8 9.91 1.80 7.35
N VAL A 9 10.43 1.10 6.32
CA VAL A 9 10.74 1.74 5.02
C VAL A 9 9.47 2.26 4.34
N ILE A 10 8.35 1.51 4.36
CA ILE A 10 7.08 1.98 3.81
C ILE A 10 6.64 3.27 4.53
N GLN A 11 6.75 3.29 5.84
CA GLN A 11 6.42 4.47 6.63
C GLN A 11 7.38 5.63 6.37
N GLU A 12 8.69 5.37 6.22
CA GLU A 12 9.70 6.40 5.95
C GLU A 12 9.51 7.02 4.57
N VAL A 13 9.37 6.22 3.53
CA VAL A 13 9.16 6.68 2.16
C VAL A 13 7.80 7.38 2.01
N GLY A 14 6.75 6.82 2.59
CA GLY A 14 5.41 7.40 2.61
C GLY A 14 4.69 7.39 1.26
N ILE A 15 5.17 6.63 0.30
CA ILE A 15 4.58 6.49 -1.04
C ILE A 15 4.63 5.02 -1.46
N ILE A 16 3.50 4.51 -1.93
CA ILE A 16 3.37 3.18 -2.51
C ILE A 16 2.90 3.35 -3.96
N PRO A 17 3.82 3.31 -4.94
CA PRO A 17 3.45 3.33 -6.35
C PRO A 17 2.73 2.05 -6.75
N ALA A 18 1.49 2.16 -7.22
CA ALA A 18 0.69 1.02 -7.71
C ALA A 18 0.83 0.92 -9.23
N ILE A 19 1.52 -0.12 -9.69
CA ILE A 19 1.76 -0.39 -11.10
C ILE A 19 0.60 -1.22 -11.64
N ARG A 20 -0.14 -0.63 -12.56
CA ARG A 20 -1.26 -1.24 -13.26
C ARG A 20 -1.12 -0.94 -14.75
N VAL A 21 -0.56 -1.89 -15.46
CA VAL A 21 -0.20 -1.79 -16.89
C VAL A 21 -0.66 -3.04 -17.63
N SER A 22 -0.54 -3.02 -18.97
CA SER A 22 -1.11 -4.04 -19.85
C SER A 22 -0.18 -5.22 -20.15
N SER A 23 1.09 -5.16 -19.74
CA SER A 23 2.07 -6.23 -19.96
C SER A 23 3.09 -6.36 -18.83
N ALA A 24 3.75 -7.52 -18.76
CA ALA A 24 4.87 -7.75 -17.84
C ALA A 24 6.06 -6.83 -18.16
N ASP A 25 6.38 -6.62 -19.43
CA ASP A 25 7.48 -5.73 -19.85
C ASP A 25 7.24 -4.28 -19.40
N ASP A 26 6.00 -3.80 -19.51
CA ASP A 26 5.62 -2.49 -19.02
C ASP A 26 5.72 -2.40 -17.50
N ALA A 27 5.40 -3.48 -16.79
CA ALA A 27 5.52 -3.52 -15.34
C ALA A 27 6.98 -3.48 -14.87
N HIS A 28 7.88 -4.21 -15.53
CA HIS A 28 9.33 -4.12 -15.30
C HIS A 28 9.83 -2.70 -15.55
N TYR A 29 9.52 -2.15 -16.71
CA TYR A 29 9.92 -0.80 -17.08
C TYR A 29 9.41 0.25 -16.07
N ALA A 30 8.14 0.15 -15.66
CA ALA A 30 7.55 1.05 -14.70
C ALA A 30 8.24 0.97 -13.32
N ALA A 31 8.51 -0.26 -12.84
CA ALA A 31 9.17 -0.49 -11.57
C ALA A 31 10.59 0.11 -11.54
N GLU A 32 11.37 -0.14 -12.59
CA GLU A 32 12.72 0.42 -12.72
C GLU A 32 12.71 1.96 -12.83
N ALA A 33 11.77 2.51 -13.60
CA ALA A 33 11.62 3.95 -13.73
C ALA A 33 11.24 4.61 -12.39
N VAL A 34 10.33 4.01 -11.63
CA VAL A 34 9.96 4.49 -10.28
C VAL A 34 11.16 4.45 -9.34
N ALA A 35 11.90 3.33 -9.31
CA ALA A 35 13.09 3.18 -8.48
C ALA A 35 14.19 4.18 -8.88
N GLY A 36 14.40 4.40 -10.18
CA GLY A 36 15.32 5.42 -10.71
C GLY A 36 14.93 6.85 -10.31
N GLY A 37 13.64 7.10 -10.02
CA GLY A 37 13.12 8.34 -9.44
C GLY A 37 13.27 8.45 -7.92
N GLY A 38 13.91 7.46 -7.27
CA GLY A 38 14.25 7.49 -5.84
C GLY A 38 13.19 6.90 -4.92
N ILE A 39 12.17 6.20 -5.43
CA ILE A 39 11.18 5.47 -4.62
C ILE A 39 11.50 3.96 -4.69
N PRO A 40 12.06 3.36 -3.63
CA PRO A 40 12.48 1.96 -3.62
C PRO A 40 11.32 0.98 -3.34
N ILE A 41 10.09 1.40 -3.51
CA ILE A 41 8.87 0.63 -3.23
C ILE A 41 8.03 0.57 -4.49
N VAL A 42 7.49 -0.61 -4.82
CA VAL A 42 6.50 -0.78 -5.89
C VAL A 42 5.46 -1.81 -5.52
N GLU A 43 4.21 -1.56 -5.87
CA GLU A 43 3.09 -2.51 -5.80
C GLU A 43 2.78 -2.98 -7.23
N ILE A 44 2.98 -4.27 -7.53
CA ILE A 44 2.55 -4.89 -8.78
C ILE A 44 1.13 -5.42 -8.59
N THR A 45 0.15 -4.87 -9.30
CA THR A 45 -1.24 -5.31 -9.13
C THR A 45 -1.48 -6.63 -9.86
N MET A 46 -2.29 -7.53 -9.26
CA MET A 46 -2.63 -8.82 -9.87
C MET A 46 -3.44 -8.69 -11.17
N THR A 47 -3.81 -7.49 -11.56
CA THR A 47 -4.42 -7.20 -12.87
C THR A 47 -3.39 -7.09 -14.00
N VAL A 48 -2.09 -7.06 -13.68
CA VAL A 48 -1.01 -7.08 -14.68
C VAL A 48 -0.83 -8.50 -15.20
N PRO A 49 -0.84 -8.73 -16.52
CA PRO A 49 -0.50 -10.04 -17.07
C PRO A 49 0.90 -10.46 -16.65
N GLY A 50 1.06 -11.68 -16.11
CA GLY A 50 2.35 -12.16 -15.63
C GLY A 50 2.85 -11.49 -14.33
N ALA A 51 1.94 -10.95 -13.50
CA ALA A 51 2.31 -10.24 -12.27
C ALA A 51 3.20 -11.07 -11.32
N MET A 52 2.96 -12.37 -11.22
CA MET A 52 3.73 -13.27 -10.36
C MET A 52 5.20 -13.35 -10.81
N GLU A 53 5.41 -13.54 -12.11
CA GLU A 53 6.74 -13.61 -12.73
C GLU A 53 7.48 -12.26 -12.59
N VAL A 54 6.75 -11.15 -12.74
CA VAL A 54 7.30 -9.79 -12.54
C VAL A 54 7.76 -9.62 -11.08
N ILE A 55 6.94 -9.99 -10.10
CA ILE A 55 7.31 -9.90 -8.68
C ILE A 55 8.55 -10.74 -8.40
N ALA A 56 8.56 -12.02 -8.81
CA ALA A 56 9.69 -12.92 -8.59
C ALA A 56 10.99 -12.39 -9.22
N HIS A 57 10.90 -11.85 -10.45
CA HIS A 57 12.04 -11.25 -11.14
C HIS A 57 12.57 -10.01 -10.40
N LEU A 58 11.67 -9.07 -10.03
CA LEU A 58 12.07 -7.84 -9.34
C LEU A 58 12.72 -8.14 -7.98
N VAL A 59 12.12 -9.03 -7.19
CA VAL A 59 12.68 -9.45 -5.89
C VAL A 59 14.09 -10.04 -6.04
N LYS A 60 14.28 -10.88 -7.06
CA LYS A 60 15.56 -11.55 -7.30
C LYS A 60 16.66 -10.60 -7.81
N HIS A 61 16.32 -9.68 -8.71
CA HIS A 61 17.31 -8.88 -9.45
C HIS A 61 17.47 -7.46 -8.89
N HIS A 62 16.53 -6.99 -8.07
CA HIS A 62 16.58 -5.66 -7.45
C HIS A 62 16.51 -5.76 -5.91
N PRO A 63 17.54 -6.27 -5.22
CA PRO A 63 17.50 -6.59 -3.78
C PRO A 63 17.29 -5.38 -2.86
N LYS A 64 17.40 -4.17 -3.39
CA LYS A 64 17.11 -2.92 -2.65
C LYS A 64 15.66 -2.45 -2.84
N MET A 65 14.90 -3.09 -3.72
CA MET A 65 13.52 -2.73 -4.01
C MET A 65 12.58 -3.51 -3.11
N ILE A 66 11.63 -2.83 -2.48
CA ILE A 66 10.52 -3.45 -1.77
C ILE A 66 9.39 -3.67 -2.77
N VAL A 67 9.14 -4.91 -3.11
CA VAL A 67 8.14 -5.30 -4.09
C VAL A 67 6.94 -5.91 -3.38
N GLY A 68 5.76 -5.37 -3.61
CA GLY A 68 4.51 -5.90 -3.08
C GLY A 68 3.56 -6.36 -4.16
N ALA A 69 2.61 -7.18 -3.76
CA ALA A 69 1.49 -7.62 -4.58
C ALA A 69 0.23 -6.83 -4.23
N GLY A 70 -0.42 -6.23 -5.24
CA GLY A 70 -1.65 -5.47 -5.08
C GLY A 70 -2.87 -6.14 -5.70
N THR A 71 -4.05 -5.77 -5.21
CA THR A 71 -5.33 -6.37 -5.66
C THR A 71 -5.39 -7.88 -5.37
N VAL A 72 -4.84 -8.28 -4.22
CA VAL A 72 -4.90 -9.66 -3.72
C VAL A 72 -6.28 -9.86 -3.08
N LEU A 73 -7.12 -10.72 -3.68
CA LEU A 73 -8.53 -10.83 -3.33
C LEU A 73 -8.88 -12.14 -2.61
N ASP A 74 -7.97 -13.08 -2.55
CA ASP A 74 -8.17 -14.40 -1.94
C ASP A 74 -6.88 -14.99 -1.39
N LEU A 75 -7.02 -15.98 -0.51
CA LEU A 75 -5.89 -16.62 0.17
C LEU A 75 -4.99 -17.43 -0.78
N GLU A 76 -5.54 -17.98 -1.88
CA GLU A 76 -4.75 -18.72 -2.86
C GLU A 76 -3.79 -17.79 -3.59
N THR A 77 -4.30 -16.65 -4.04
CA THR A 77 -3.48 -15.58 -4.65
C THR A 77 -2.44 -15.05 -3.67
N ALA A 78 -2.80 -14.86 -2.38
CA ALA A 78 -1.86 -14.43 -1.35
C ALA A 78 -0.69 -15.40 -1.18
N ARG A 79 -0.96 -16.72 -1.20
CA ARG A 79 0.08 -17.75 -1.13
C ARG A 79 1.03 -17.69 -2.33
N LYS A 80 0.49 -17.61 -3.53
CA LYS A 80 1.30 -17.48 -4.76
C LYS A 80 2.18 -16.23 -4.73
N CYS A 81 1.66 -15.09 -4.25
CA CYS A 81 2.45 -13.88 -4.08
C CYS A 81 3.60 -14.06 -3.06
N ALA A 82 3.33 -14.75 -1.96
CA ALA A 82 4.35 -15.06 -0.96
C ALA A 82 5.45 -15.97 -1.54
N ASP A 83 5.07 -17.00 -2.29
CA ASP A 83 6.01 -17.93 -2.96
C ASP A 83 6.88 -17.19 -3.99
N CYS A 84 6.37 -16.12 -4.61
CA CYS A 84 7.14 -15.23 -5.49
C CYS A 84 8.05 -14.24 -4.72
N GLY A 85 8.00 -14.24 -3.39
CA GLY A 85 8.82 -13.39 -2.53
C GLY A 85 8.26 -11.98 -2.31
N ALA A 86 6.98 -11.74 -2.51
CA ALA A 86 6.37 -10.44 -2.24
C ALA A 86 6.60 -10.00 -0.79
N HIS A 87 7.09 -8.79 -0.61
CA HIS A 87 7.40 -8.22 0.70
C HIS A 87 6.16 -7.70 1.43
N PHE A 88 5.13 -7.32 0.70
CA PHE A 88 3.84 -6.87 1.25
C PHE A 88 2.67 -7.24 0.35
N LEU A 89 1.49 -7.38 0.96
CA LEU A 89 0.24 -7.66 0.26
C LEU A 89 -0.74 -6.51 0.46
N THR A 90 -1.35 -6.03 -0.61
CA THR A 90 -2.43 -5.06 -0.55
C THR A 90 -3.69 -5.57 -1.23
N ALA A 91 -4.84 -5.14 -0.72
CA ALA A 91 -6.16 -5.45 -1.26
C ALA A 91 -7.02 -4.19 -1.37
N PRO A 92 -8.02 -4.14 -2.25
CA PRO A 92 -9.00 -3.05 -2.27
C PRO A 92 -10.04 -3.17 -1.14
N GLY A 93 -10.20 -4.34 -0.55
CA GLY A 93 -11.15 -4.66 0.51
C GLY A 93 -10.51 -5.41 1.67
N LEU A 94 -11.33 -5.79 2.64
CA LEU A 94 -10.91 -6.45 3.87
C LEU A 94 -11.11 -7.97 3.77
N ASP A 95 -10.03 -8.71 3.97
CA ASP A 95 -10.06 -10.15 4.19
C ASP A 95 -9.12 -10.50 5.37
N CYS A 96 -9.70 -11.00 6.45
CA CYS A 96 -8.96 -11.33 7.66
C CYS A 96 -8.10 -12.60 7.50
N GLU A 97 -8.45 -13.50 6.56
CA GLU A 97 -7.65 -14.71 6.31
C GLU A 97 -6.33 -14.32 5.63
N ILE A 98 -6.35 -13.35 4.70
CA ILE A 98 -5.14 -12.80 4.06
C ILE A 98 -4.25 -12.11 5.10
N ILE A 99 -4.85 -11.32 6.02
CA ILE A 99 -4.09 -10.64 7.07
C ILE A 99 -3.40 -11.66 7.99
N ALA A 100 -4.12 -12.66 8.45
CA ALA A 100 -3.59 -13.72 9.31
C ALA A 100 -2.49 -14.53 8.61
N PHE A 101 -2.67 -14.82 7.32
CA PHE A 101 -1.66 -15.47 6.49
C PHE A 101 -0.39 -14.62 6.37
N ALA A 102 -0.51 -13.35 6.03
CA ALA A 102 0.62 -12.44 5.89
C ALA A 102 1.41 -12.33 7.20
N ALA A 103 0.72 -12.19 8.34
CA ALA A 103 1.33 -12.14 9.65
C ALA A 103 2.13 -13.41 9.99
N LYS A 104 1.59 -14.58 9.64
CA LYS A 104 2.25 -15.89 9.86
C LYS A 104 3.51 -16.08 9.01
N HIS A 105 3.57 -15.44 7.84
CA HIS A 105 4.66 -15.61 6.86
C HIS A 105 5.64 -14.41 6.84
N ASP A 106 5.61 -13.56 7.87
CA ASP A 106 6.49 -12.38 8.01
C ASP A 106 6.35 -11.39 6.83
N ILE A 107 5.13 -11.27 6.26
CA ILE A 107 4.78 -10.38 5.16
C ILE A 107 3.97 -9.20 5.69
N VAL A 108 4.22 -8.00 5.20
CA VAL A 108 3.46 -6.80 5.58
C VAL A 108 2.06 -6.84 4.96
N ALA A 109 1.02 -6.59 5.77
CA ALA A 109 -0.38 -6.58 5.35
C ALA A 109 -0.96 -5.17 5.29
N LEU A 110 -1.51 -4.79 4.11
CA LEU A 110 -2.22 -3.54 3.87
C LEU A 110 -3.63 -3.83 3.29
N PRO A 111 -4.56 -4.38 4.08
CA PRO A 111 -5.93 -4.58 3.62
C PRO A 111 -6.63 -3.25 3.34
N GLY A 112 -7.57 -3.29 2.39
CA GLY A 112 -8.46 -2.18 2.10
C GLY A 112 -9.58 -2.06 3.14
N ALA A 113 -9.95 -0.83 3.45
CA ALA A 113 -11.09 -0.50 4.29
C ALA A 113 -11.67 0.86 3.88
N LEU A 114 -12.95 1.06 4.09
CA LEU A 114 -13.60 2.33 3.79
C LEU A 114 -14.43 2.86 4.96
N THR A 115 -14.92 2.00 5.83
CA THR A 115 -15.73 2.38 7.00
C THR A 115 -14.91 2.30 8.30
N PRO A 116 -15.30 3.04 9.37
CA PRO A 116 -14.66 2.93 10.69
C PRO A 116 -14.63 1.48 11.20
N THR A 117 -15.68 0.70 10.96
CA THR A 117 -15.76 -0.70 11.38
C THR A 117 -14.70 -1.55 10.68
N GLU A 118 -14.58 -1.41 9.35
CA GLU A 118 -13.55 -2.13 8.58
C GLU A 118 -12.13 -1.74 9.02
N VAL A 119 -11.88 -0.46 9.25
CA VAL A 119 -10.58 0.04 9.74
C VAL A 119 -10.19 -0.63 11.06
N VAL A 120 -11.11 -0.65 12.03
CA VAL A 120 -10.86 -1.28 13.34
C VAL A 120 -10.74 -2.79 13.20
N THR A 121 -11.54 -3.42 12.35
CA THR A 121 -11.48 -4.87 12.09
C THR A 121 -10.16 -5.27 11.47
N ALA A 122 -9.69 -4.55 10.43
CA ALA A 122 -8.38 -4.77 9.82
C ALA A 122 -7.24 -4.67 10.84
N TRP A 123 -7.27 -3.61 11.66
CA TRP A 123 -6.26 -3.41 12.71
C TRP A 123 -6.26 -4.53 13.74
N ARG A 124 -7.42 -4.93 14.24
CA ARG A 124 -7.56 -6.03 15.19
C ARG A 124 -7.15 -7.38 14.62
N ALA A 125 -7.32 -7.58 13.32
CA ALA A 125 -6.85 -8.78 12.62
C ALA A 125 -5.32 -8.84 12.48
N GLY A 126 -4.59 -7.76 12.80
CA GLY A 126 -3.12 -7.71 12.78
C GLY A 126 -2.52 -7.10 11.52
N ALA A 127 -3.27 -6.26 10.79
CA ALA A 127 -2.74 -5.48 9.68
C ALA A 127 -1.64 -4.52 10.15
N ASP A 128 -0.57 -4.35 9.37
CA ASP A 128 0.49 -3.37 9.65
C ASP A 128 0.03 -1.96 9.33
N PHE A 129 -0.75 -1.84 8.26
CA PHE A 129 -1.35 -0.60 7.76
C PHE A 129 -2.78 -0.86 7.33
N VAL A 130 -3.61 0.17 7.30
CA VAL A 130 -4.96 0.07 6.73
C VAL A 130 -5.06 1.02 5.53
N LYS A 131 -5.29 0.46 4.36
CA LYS A 131 -5.46 1.18 3.09
C LYS A 131 -6.88 1.71 2.99
N LEU A 132 -7.05 3.02 3.10
CA LEU A 132 -8.34 3.67 2.84
C LEU A 132 -8.58 3.74 1.33
N PHE A 133 -9.56 2.97 0.83
CA PHE A 133 -9.80 2.84 -0.61
C PHE A 133 -11.29 2.67 -0.95
N PRO A 134 -11.81 3.44 -1.94
CA PRO A 134 -11.18 4.58 -2.65
C PRO A 134 -11.36 5.89 -1.86
N CYS A 135 -10.28 6.48 -1.38
CA CYS A 135 -10.31 7.54 -0.37
C CYS A 135 -10.84 8.90 -0.88
N ALA A 136 -10.42 9.33 -2.09
CA ALA A 136 -10.81 10.63 -2.60
C ALA A 136 -12.32 10.76 -2.83
N GLN A 137 -12.98 9.66 -3.20
CA GLN A 137 -14.41 9.62 -3.52
C GLN A 137 -15.33 9.76 -2.29
N VAL A 138 -14.79 9.52 -1.08
CA VAL A 138 -15.58 9.53 0.17
C VAL A 138 -15.24 10.70 1.09
N GLY A 139 -14.65 11.76 0.54
CA GLY A 139 -14.36 12.98 1.29
C GLY A 139 -12.87 13.31 1.44
N GLY A 140 -11.98 12.51 0.83
CA GLY A 140 -10.55 12.83 0.72
C GLY A 140 -9.87 13.02 2.07
N ASP A 141 -9.11 14.10 2.20
CA ASP A 141 -8.34 14.41 3.41
C ASP A 141 -9.23 14.69 4.64
N ALA A 142 -10.41 15.24 4.45
CA ALA A 142 -11.36 15.46 5.56
C ALA A 142 -11.79 14.12 6.17
N TYR A 143 -12.01 13.10 5.35
CA TYR A 143 -12.33 11.75 5.81
C TYR A 143 -11.15 11.09 6.54
N VAL A 144 -9.94 11.16 5.98
CA VAL A 144 -8.71 10.68 6.63
C VAL A 144 -8.53 11.34 8.00
N ARG A 145 -8.72 12.65 8.09
CA ARG A 145 -8.61 13.42 9.33
C ARG A 145 -9.60 12.97 10.38
N ALA A 146 -10.85 12.69 9.99
CA ALA A 146 -11.88 12.19 10.90
C ALA A 146 -11.51 10.83 11.48
N LEU A 147 -11.07 9.89 10.62
CA LEU A 147 -10.63 8.57 11.06
C LEU A 147 -9.37 8.64 11.94
N ASN A 148 -8.38 9.44 11.54
CA ASN A 148 -7.12 9.58 12.31
C ASN A 148 -7.36 10.20 13.70
N ARG A 149 -8.35 11.09 13.86
CA ARG A 149 -8.73 11.61 15.19
C ARG A 149 -9.36 10.54 16.07
N SER A 150 -10.17 9.66 15.49
CA SER A 150 -10.84 8.58 16.21
C SER A 150 -9.91 7.40 16.52
N PHE A 151 -8.95 7.14 15.64
CA PHE A 151 -8.05 5.99 15.70
C PHE A 151 -6.59 6.41 15.46
N PRO A 152 -6.00 7.28 16.32
CA PRO A 152 -4.65 7.84 16.08
C PRO A 152 -3.54 6.78 16.07
N GLN A 153 -3.78 5.61 16.66
CA GLN A 153 -2.86 4.47 16.71
C GLN A 153 -2.86 3.64 15.43
N ILE A 154 -3.90 3.74 14.57
CA ILE A 154 -4.00 2.95 13.34
C ILE A 154 -3.26 3.66 12.22
N PRO A 155 -2.23 3.05 11.63
CA PRO A 155 -1.50 3.66 10.53
C PRO A 155 -2.30 3.56 9.22
N LEU A 156 -2.84 4.69 8.78
CA LEU A 156 -3.69 4.79 7.59
C LEU A 156 -2.86 5.11 6.35
N VAL A 157 -3.14 4.41 5.25
CA VAL A 157 -2.59 4.70 3.91
C VAL A 157 -3.72 5.19 3.01
N ALA A 158 -3.65 6.43 2.54
CA ALA A 158 -4.67 6.98 1.65
C ALA A 158 -4.41 6.54 0.19
N ALA A 159 -5.38 5.87 -0.43
CA ALA A 159 -5.28 5.38 -1.80
C ALA A 159 -6.62 5.54 -2.56
N GLY A 160 -6.54 5.56 -3.89
CA GLY A 160 -7.71 5.80 -4.75
C GLY A 160 -8.01 7.30 -4.90
N GLY A 161 -7.68 7.83 -6.07
CA GLY A 161 -7.86 9.23 -6.41
C GLY A 161 -6.79 10.18 -5.85
N VAL A 162 -5.62 9.66 -5.47
CA VAL A 162 -4.46 10.49 -5.09
C VAL A 162 -3.89 11.15 -6.33
N THR A 163 -3.72 12.47 -6.26
CA THR A 163 -3.19 13.33 -7.32
C THR A 163 -2.10 14.24 -6.77
N GLN A 164 -1.39 14.96 -7.64
CA GLN A 164 -0.40 15.95 -7.21
C GLN A 164 -1.03 17.09 -6.38
N GLN A 165 -2.32 17.40 -6.62
CA GLN A 165 -3.05 18.47 -5.94
C GLN A 165 -3.49 18.09 -4.51
N ASN A 166 -3.71 16.79 -4.22
CA ASN A 166 -4.25 16.38 -2.93
C ASN A 166 -3.28 15.51 -2.10
N ALA A 167 -2.13 15.10 -2.66
CA ALA A 167 -1.15 14.24 -2.00
C ALA A 167 -0.68 14.82 -0.65
N GLU A 168 -0.32 16.10 -0.62
CA GLU A 168 0.10 16.80 0.59
C GLU A 168 -1.03 16.83 1.64
N ALA A 169 -2.26 17.11 1.22
CA ALA A 169 -3.42 17.18 2.11
C ALA A 169 -3.71 15.86 2.80
N PHE A 170 -3.54 14.73 2.11
CA PHE A 170 -3.68 13.40 2.72
C PHE A 170 -2.67 13.15 3.84
N ILE A 171 -1.40 13.52 3.62
CA ILE A 171 -0.36 13.39 4.65
C ILE A 171 -0.67 14.30 5.83
N LEU A 172 -0.99 15.58 5.59
CA LEU A 172 -1.37 16.54 6.64
C LEU A 172 -2.63 16.11 7.42
N ALA A 173 -3.51 15.33 6.80
CA ALA A 173 -4.68 14.73 7.46
C ALA A 173 -4.32 13.56 8.40
N GLY A 174 -3.09 13.06 8.36
CA GLY A 174 -2.59 12.00 9.22
C GLY A 174 -2.38 10.66 8.53
N ALA A 175 -2.54 10.56 7.20
CA ALA A 175 -2.07 9.38 6.48
C ALA A 175 -0.55 9.24 6.63
N ILE A 176 -0.07 8.01 6.88
CA ILE A 176 1.36 7.76 7.00
C ILE A 176 2.04 7.58 5.64
N ALA A 177 1.24 7.17 4.67
CA ALA A 177 1.65 6.99 3.29
C ALA A 177 0.47 7.22 2.34
N ILE A 178 0.78 7.40 1.05
CA ILE A 178 -0.17 7.51 -0.04
C ILE A 178 0.07 6.40 -1.08
N GLY A 179 -1.01 5.79 -1.56
CA GLY A 179 -0.99 4.86 -2.69
C GLY A 179 -1.26 5.62 -3.99
N VAL A 180 -0.31 5.64 -4.92
CA VAL A 180 -0.40 6.43 -6.15
C VAL A 180 -0.28 5.54 -7.39
N GLY A 181 -1.31 5.54 -8.24
CA GLY A 181 -1.33 4.81 -9.50
C GLY A 181 -0.90 5.68 -10.69
N THR A 182 -1.82 5.88 -11.64
CA THR A 182 -1.58 6.56 -12.93
C THR A 182 -1.07 8.00 -12.83
N GLN A 183 -1.25 8.67 -11.70
CA GLN A 183 -0.69 10.00 -11.47
C GLN A 183 0.84 9.99 -11.28
N LEU A 184 1.42 8.85 -10.91
CA LEU A 184 2.86 8.66 -10.79
C LEU A 184 3.41 7.83 -11.96
N VAL A 185 2.65 6.85 -12.42
CA VAL A 185 2.97 5.99 -13.56
C VAL A 185 1.92 6.19 -14.66
N PRO A 186 1.97 7.30 -15.42
CA PRO A 186 1.00 7.56 -16.48
C PRO A 186 1.12 6.55 -17.62
N THR A 187 -0.02 6.06 -18.10
CA THR A 187 -0.09 5.11 -19.22
C THR A 187 0.69 5.60 -20.44
N GLU A 188 0.51 6.88 -20.83
CA GLU A 188 1.24 7.49 -21.92
C GLU A 188 2.77 7.45 -21.74
N SER A 189 3.26 7.64 -20.48
CA SER A 189 4.69 7.59 -20.19
C SER A 189 5.27 6.18 -20.31
N ILE A 190 4.45 5.16 -20.05
CA ILE A 190 4.83 3.75 -20.25
C ILE A 190 4.88 3.43 -21.75
N GLU A 191 3.82 3.74 -22.50
CA GLU A 191 3.73 3.50 -23.95
C GLU A 191 4.86 4.17 -24.73
N LYS A 192 5.22 5.41 -24.35
CA LYS A 192 6.29 6.20 -24.98
C LYS A 192 7.67 6.01 -24.35
N ARG A 193 7.84 5.08 -23.40
CA ARG A 193 9.10 4.83 -22.69
C ARG A 193 9.75 6.11 -22.12
N GLN A 194 8.95 6.96 -21.48
CA GLN A 194 9.38 8.25 -20.93
C GLN A 194 9.84 8.12 -19.46
N ALA A 195 10.92 7.36 -19.18
CA ALA A 195 11.43 7.17 -17.81
C ALA A 195 11.69 8.50 -17.09
N LYS A 196 12.25 9.50 -17.77
CA LYS A 196 12.49 10.82 -17.17
C LYS A 196 11.22 11.46 -16.61
N ARG A 197 10.09 11.29 -17.27
CA ARG A 197 8.80 11.81 -16.80
C ARG A 197 8.35 11.12 -15.51
N ILE A 198 8.53 9.81 -15.41
CA ILE A 198 8.22 9.03 -14.20
C ILE A 198 9.17 9.44 -13.07
N HIS A 199 10.48 9.63 -13.34
CA HIS A 199 11.45 10.14 -12.34
C HIS A 199 11.03 11.51 -11.80
N GLU A 200 10.64 12.45 -12.66
CA GLU A 200 10.17 13.78 -12.23
C GLU A 200 8.92 13.69 -11.35
N LEU A 201 7.97 12.81 -11.69
CA LEU A 201 6.77 12.59 -10.90
C LEU A 201 7.11 11.95 -9.55
N ALA A 202 7.99 10.96 -9.51
CA ALA A 202 8.45 10.33 -8.28
C ALA A 202 9.12 11.34 -7.34
N LEU A 203 10.02 12.17 -7.86
CA LEU A 203 10.66 13.25 -7.11
C LEU A 203 9.63 14.26 -6.58
N ARG A 204 8.64 14.61 -7.40
CA ARG A 204 7.58 15.56 -7.01
C ARG A 204 6.70 15.01 -5.89
N PHE A 205 6.22 13.77 -5.99
CA PHE A 205 5.47 13.14 -4.92
C PHE A 205 6.30 12.97 -3.64
N SER A 206 7.58 12.61 -3.76
CA SER A 206 8.51 12.54 -2.62
C SER A 206 8.67 13.90 -1.93
N LYS A 207 8.72 14.98 -2.71
CA LYS A 207 8.76 16.34 -2.18
C LYS A 207 7.48 16.68 -1.41
N PHE A 208 6.30 16.40 -1.96
CA PHE A 208 5.02 16.65 -1.27
C PHE A 208 4.93 15.92 0.08
N VAL A 209 5.34 14.65 0.13
CA VAL A 209 5.34 13.89 1.39
C VAL A 209 6.32 14.50 2.41
N LYS A 210 7.54 14.85 1.99
CA LYS A 210 8.55 15.45 2.87
C LYS A 210 8.10 16.81 3.40
N GLU A 211 7.60 17.69 2.55
CA GLU A 211 7.13 19.03 2.93
C GLU A 211 5.93 18.97 3.88
N ALA A 212 4.96 18.09 3.60
CA ALA A 212 3.85 17.86 4.50
C ALA A 212 4.31 17.43 5.89
N ARG A 213 5.24 16.48 5.97
CA ARG A 213 5.76 15.96 7.25
C ARG A 213 6.52 17.00 8.05
N LEU A 214 7.27 17.89 7.41
CA LEU A 214 7.96 19.00 8.10
C LEU A 214 6.98 19.97 8.78
N ARG A 215 5.74 20.04 8.31
CA ARG A 215 4.67 20.90 8.86
C ARG A 215 3.82 20.18 9.92
N MET A 216 4.01 18.87 10.10
CA MET A 216 3.29 18.11 11.11
C MET A 216 4.03 18.16 12.45
N PRO A 217 3.30 18.18 13.58
CA PRO A 217 3.92 17.96 14.88
C PRO A 217 4.54 16.56 14.91
N PRO A 218 5.64 16.35 15.66
CA PRO A 218 6.26 15.03 15.78
C PRO A 218 5.22 14.01 16.23
N ARG A 219 5.09 12.93 15.48
CA ARG A 219 4.15 11.84 15.79
C ARG A 219 4.59 11.19 17.10
N LYS A 220 3.73 11.13 18.07
CA LYS A 220 3.98 10.31 19.27
C LYS A 220 4.18 8.88 18.79
N GLN A 221 5.35 8.31 19.02
CA GLN A 221 5.60 6.89 18.76
C GLN A 221 4.58 6.09 19.56
N VAL A 222 3.60 5.52 18.88
CA VAL A 222 2.73 4.52 19.47
C VAL A 222 3.57 3.26 19.52
N SER A 223 4.04 2.90 20.72
CA SER A 223 4.82 1.68 20.89
C SER A 223 4.02 0.48 20.38
N ALA A 224 4.70 -0.44 19.70
CA ALA A 224 4.16 -1.71 19.22
C ALA A 224 3.57 -2.63 20.34
N ALA A 225 3.54 -2.15 21.59
CA ALA A 225 3.03 -2.86 22.77
C ALA A 225 1.50 -2.96 22.85
N ALA A 226 0.74 -2.40 21.90
CA ALA A 226 -0.73 -2.51 21.88
C ALA A 226 -1.25 -3.78 21.18
N SER A 227 -0.40 -4.75 20.87
CA SER A 227 -0.74 -5.98 20.13
C SER A 227 -1.42 -7.09 20.96
N HIS A 228 -1.94 -6.80 22.15
CA HIS A 228 -2.69 -7.76 22.98
C HIS A 228 -4.16 -7.39 23.14
N ILE A 229 -4.84 -7.11 22.03
CA ILE A 229 -6.29 -7.25 21.98
C ILE A 229 -6.55 -8.64 21.42
N SER A 230 -7.19 -9.51 22.22
CA SER A 230 -7.53 -10.90 21.88
C SER A 230 -8.06 -10.99 20.45
N ALA A 231 -7.47 -11.89 19.65
CA ALA A 231 -7.85 -12.13 18.28
C ALA A 231 -9.36 -12.33 18.18
N VAL A 232 -10.07 -11.33 17.67
CA VAL A 232 -11.47 -11.47 17.29
C VAL A 232 -11.48 -12.34 16.05
N LYS A 233 -12.01 -13.56 16.18
CA LYS A 233 -12.31 -14.41 15.01
C LYS A 233 -13.30 -13.65 14.13
N CYS A 234 -12.89 -13.29 12.92
CA CYS A 234 -13.81 -12.91 11.87
C CYS A 234 -14.60 -14.16 11.48
N GLU A 235 -15.79 -14.32 12.03
CA GLU A 235 -16.70 -15.41 11.63
C GLU A 235 -17.21 -15.11 10.22
N LYS A 236 -17.08 -16.09 9.33
CA LYS A 236 -17.74 -16.03 8.02
C LYS A 236 -19.25 -16.02 8.27
N PRO A 237 -20.03 -15.19 7.55
CA PRO A 237 -21.47 -15.37 7.55
C PRO A 237 -21.77 -16.80 7.07
N GLU A 238 -22.53 -17.56 7.86
CA GLU A 238 -22.98 -18.89 7.46
C GLU A 238 -23.66 -18.79 6.10
N ALA A 239 -23.23 -19.66 5.17
CA ALA A 239 -23.89 -19.75 3.87
C ALA A 239 -25.37 -20.08 4.09
N ILE A 240 -26.25 -19.15 3.76
CA ILE A 240 -27.69 -19.40 3.75
C ILE A 240 -27.90 -20.51 2.73
N ARG A 241 -28.16 -21.72 3.22
CA ARG A 241 -28.63 -22.84 2.37
C ARG A 241 -30.06 -22.54 2.01
N HIS A 242 -30.30 -22.27 0.74
CA HIS A 242 -31.61 -22.30 0.12
C HIS A 242 -31.95 -23.70 -0.38
#